data_bff8a67bebd15088215fc97578c9303c
#
_entry.id   bff8a67bebd15088215fc97578c9303c
#
_cell.length_a   1.000
_cell.length_b   1.000
_cell.length_c   1.000
_cell.angle_alpha   90.00
_cell.angle_beta   90.00
_cell.angle_gamma   90.00
#
_symmetry.space_group_name_H-M   'P 1'
#
loop_
_entity.id
_entity.type
_entity.pdbx_description
1 polymer ?
#
loop_
_entity_poly.entity_id
_entity_poly.type
_entity_poly.pdbx_seq_one_letter_code
_entity_poly.pdbx_strand_id
1 'polypeptide(L)'
;MNKRKIRFGTLLVAMAAMMVVFTACPQQKEPIHKDFGKIPEQYLATVPYQDGDVFRMQHESDRVIIDFTVSRHRQKETGEDYIYLEKYKPVPNYYYDYEVDITKCTPNYPIFDVEINFSNIYMMFEEEGMGVEKQASLYAVGAARFPFFGEDHSNYDVADSLEINGHYYHDVFKLKADYYNIEEGFIYAETYYYNYEKGLLGVIMSNGEKYWYYEE
;
A
#
# COMPACT_ATOMS: atom_id res chain seq x y z
N MET A 1 19.78 -0.93 76.45
CA MET A 1 18.53 -0.36 75.82
C MET A 1 18.80 0.14 74.45
N ASN A 2 18.00 -0.23 73.42
CA ASN A 2 17.81 0.34 72.12
C ASN A 2 18.61 -0.13 70.90
N LYS A 3 19.20 -1.28 70.83
CA LYS A 3 19.64 -1.84 69.52
C LYS A 3 18.49 -2.47 68.68
N ARG A 4 17.35 -2.85 69.33
CA ARG A 4 16.19 -3.41 68.59
C ARG A 4 15.30 -2.36 67.87
N LYS A 5 15.21 -1.14 68.43
CA LYS A 5 14.37 -0.08 67.82
C LYS A 5 14.97 0.49 66.54
N ILE A 6 16.33 0.52 66.45
CA ILE A 6 17.02 1.02 65.25
C ILE A 6 16.85 0.05 64.07
N ARG A 7 16.80 -1.26 64.31
CA ARG A 7 16.61 -2.26 63.24
C ARG A 7 15.21 -2.25 62.64
N PHE A 8 14.19 -1.89 63.44
CA PHE A 8 12.80 -1.82 62.94
C PHE A 8 12.58 -0.57 62.07
N GLY A 9 13.16 0.57 62.45
CA GLY A 9 13.06 1.79 61.66
C GLY A 9 13.77 1.70 60.32
N THR A 10 14.96 1.08 60.28
CA THR A 10 15.69 0.85 59.01
C THR A 10 14.98 -0.15 58.08
N LEU A 11 14.30 -1.14 58.62
CA LEU A 11 13.54 -2.10 57.82
C LEU A 11 12.29 -1.44 57.19
N LEU A 12 11.60 -0.59 57.96
CA LEU A 12 10.43 0.18 57.47
C LEU A 12 10.79 1.18 56.40
N VAL A 13 11.90 1.88 56.51
CA VAL A 13 12.42 2.82 55.51
C VAL A 13 12.86 2.07 54.25
N ALA A 14 13.51 0.92 54.38
CA ALA A 14 13.88 0.07 53.26
C ALA A 14 12.67 -0.50 52.49
N MET A 15 11.62 -0.92 53.21
CA MET A 15 10.37 -1.37 52.59
C MET A 15 9.60 -0.23 51.91
N ALA A 16 9.57 0.96 52.52
CA ALA A 16 8.97 2.15 51.88
C ALA A 16 9.74 2.60 50.64
N ALA A 17 11.08 2.55 50.69
CA ALA A 17 11.90 2.84 49.50
C ALA A 17 11.73 1.81 48.39
N MET A 18 11.57 0.51 48.70
CA MET A 18 11.25 -0.50 47.71
C MET A 18 9.86 -0.29 47.10
N MET A 19 8.84 0.08 47.90
CA MET A 19 7.51 0.37 47.31
C MET A 19 7.52 1.58 46.39
N VAL A 20 8.31 2.60 46.67
CA VAL A 20 8.45 3.77 45.78
C VAL A 20 9.14 3.38 44.47
N VAL A 21 10.11 2.47 44.52
CA VAL A 21 10.78 1.98 43.27
C VAL A 21 9.82 1.17 42.41
N PHE A 22 8.92 0.39 43.00
CA PHE A 22 7.90 -0.39 42.25
C PHE A 22 6.78 0.49 41.69
N THR A 23 6.48 1.64 42.32
CA THR A 23 5.50 2.60 41.78
C THR A 23 6.09 3.56 40.77
N ALA A 24 7.42 3.67 40.68
CA ALA A 24 8.14 4.48 39.70
C ALA A 24 8.46 3.73 38.37
N CYS A 25 8.11 2.43 38.29
CA CYS A 25 8.09 1.80 36.97
C CYS A 25 7.10 2.57 36.09
N PRO A 26 7.54 3.15 34.96
CA PRO A 26 6.59 3.77 34.03
C PRO A 26 5.53 2.72 33.71
N GLN A 27 4.27 3.02 34.03
CA GLN A 27 3.16 2.15 33.63
C GLN A 27 3.26 2.02 32.11
N GLN A 28 3.54 0.83 31.66
CA GLN A 28 3.51 0.53 30.23
C GLN A 28 2.07 0.80 29.80
N LYS A 29 1.86 1.86 29.00
CA LYS A 29 0.54 2.17 28.48
C LYS A 29 0.09 0.97 27.66
N GLU A 30 -1.17 0.59 27.84
CA GLU A 30 -1.75 -0.46 27.00
C GLU A 30 -1.64 -0.07 25.52
N PRO A 31 -1.33 -1.02 24.64
CA PRO A 31 -1.25 -0.74 23.23
C PRO A 31 -2.59 -0.20 22.72
N ILE A 32 -2.52 0.80 21.86
CA ILE A 32 -3.71 1.35 21.20
C ILE A 32 -4.03 0.46 20.00
N HIS A 33 -5.24 -0.07 19.99
CA HIS A 33 -5.75 -0.85 18.86
C HIS A 33 -6.78 -0.05 18.08
N LYS A 34 -6.63 0.03 16.74
CA LYS A 34 -7.51 0.75 15.85
C LYS A 34 -7.90 -0.10 14.65
N ASP A 35 -9.19 -0.17 14.37
CA ASP A 35 -9.72 -0.79 13.15
C ASP A 35 -10.01 0.31 12.13
N PHE A 36 -9.39 0.25 10.96
CA PHE A 36 -9.59 1.21 9.86
C PHE A 36 -10.75 0.82 8.96
N GLY A 37 -11.39 -0.31 9.24
CA GLY A 37 -12.57 -0.77 8.54
C GLY A 37 -12.29 -1.26 7.13
N LYS A 38 -13.31 -1.19 6.29
CA LYS A 38 -13.27 -1.71 4.92
C LYS A 38 -12.83 -0.64 3.92
N ILE A 39 -12.25 -1.09 2.82
CA ILE A 39 -12.06 -0.26 1.64
C ILE A 39 -13.43 0.12 1.08
N PRO A 40 -13.74 1.42 0.89
CA PRO A 40 -15.01 1.84 0.30
C PRO A 40 -15.19 1.28 -1.11
N GLU A 41 -16.39 0.81 -1.43
CA GLU A 41 -16.71 0.17 -2.72
C GLU A 41 -16.42 1.06 -3.94
N GLN A 42 -16.52 2.38 -3.80
CA GLN A 42 -16.18 3.32 -4.86
C GLN A 42 -14.72 3.23 -5.32
N TYR A 43 -13.78 2.87 -4.41
CA TYR A 43 -12.37 2.67 -4.77
C TYR A 43 -12.16 1.30 -5.40
N LEU A 44 -12.87 0.29 -4.93
CA LEU A 44 -12.80 -1.05 -5.51
C LEU A 44 -13.37 -1.10 -6.92
N ALA A 45 -14.33 -0.22 -7.22
CA ALA A 45 -14.92 -0.06 -8.56
C ALA A 45 -13.94 0.54 -9.59
N THR A 46 -12.82 1.14 -9.15
CA THR A 46 -11.79 1.63 -10.07
C THR A 46 -10.93 0.53 -10.67
N VAL A 47 -11.03 -0.70 -10.14
CA VAL A 47 -10.40 -1.90 -10.69
C VAL A 47 -11.50 -2.78 -11.29
N PRO A 48 -11.66 -2.81 -12.63
CA PRO A 48 -12.78 -3.47 -13.27
C PRO A 48 -12.70 -5.00 -13.27
N TYR A 49 -11.57 -5.54 -12.83
CA TYR A 49 -11.31 -6.98 -12.88
C TYR A 49 -12.01 -7.75 -11.76
N GLN A 50 -12.50 -8.95 -12.10
CA GLN A 50 -13.01 -9.94 -11.16
C GLN A 50 -12.03 -11.13 -11.08
N ASP A 51 -12.13 -11.90 -10.01
CA ASP A 51 -11.34 -13.14 -9.87
C ASP A 51 -11.70 -14.13 -10.98
N GLY A 52 -10.69 -14.64 -11.70
CA GLY A 52 -10.85 -15.54 -12.83
C GLY A 52 -11.03 -14.86 -14.20
N ASP A 53 -11.12 -13.53 -14.26
CA ASP A 53 -11.16 -12.82 -15.54
C ASP A 53 -9.88 -13.06 -16.36
N VAL A 54 -10.02 -12.93 -17.66
CA VAL A 54 -8.88 -12.93 -18.59
C VAL A 54 -8.97 -11.69 -19.47
N PHE A 55 -7.92 -10.89 -19.50
CA PHE A 55 -7.76 -9.84 -20.49
C PHE A 55 -6.52 -10.08 -21.35
N ARG A 56 -6.46 -9.44 -22.48
CA ARG A 56 -5.41 -9.68 -23.47
C ARG A 56 -4.62 -8.40 -23.72
N MET A 57 -3.32 -8.57 -23.93
CA MET A 57 -2.45 -7.52 -24.45
C MET A 57 -1.73 -8.02 -25.69
N GLN A 58 -1.54 -7.12 -26.63
CA GLN A 58 -0.76 -7.39 -27.84
C GLN A 58 0.57 -6.66 -27.77
N HIS A 59 1.65 -7.38 -27.99
CA HIS A 59 2.96 -6.78 -28.16
C HIS A 59 3.02 -6.05 -29.52
N GLU A 60 3.46 -4.78 -29.52
CA GLU A 60 3.36 -3.90 -30.68
C GLU A 60 4.21 -4.40 -31.86
N SER A 61 5.41 -4.92 -31.60
CA SER A 61 6.41 -5.24 -32.63
C SER A 61 6.10 -6.53 -33.39
N ASP A 62 5.81 -7.61 -32.68
CA ASP A 62 5.65 -8.96 -33.26
C ASP A 62 4.19 -9.43 -33.31
N ARG A 63 3.28 -8.62 -32.77
CA ARG A 63 1.84 -8.86 -32.73
C ARG A 63 1.42 -10.09 -31.91
N VAL A 64 2.30 -10.60 -31.07
CA VAL A 64 1.96 -11.68 -30.14
C VAL A 64 0.89 -11.23 -29.17
N ILE A 65 -0.14 -12.04 -29.03
CA ILE A 65 -1.24 -11.82 -28.08
C ILE A 65 -0.93 -12.63 -26.81
N ILE A 66 -1.03 -11.97 -25.69
CA ILE A 66 -0.70 -12.50 -24.37
C ILE A 66 -1.94 -12.42 -23.49
N ASP A 67 -2.39 -13.55 -22.99
CA ASP A 67 -3.50 -13.64 -22.04
C ASP A 67 -2.99 -13.40 -20.62
N PHE A 68 -3.66 -12.50 -19.89
CA PHE A 68 -3.42 -12.25 -18.48
C PHE A 68 -4.59 -12.82 -17.68
N THR A 69 -4.34 -13.79 -16.83
CA THR A 69 -5.35 -14.33 -15.92
C THR A 69 -5.35 -13.53 -14.62
N VAL A 70 -6.51 -13.09 -14.20
CA VAL A 70 -6.71 -12.30 -13.00
C VAL A 70 -6.96 -13.19 -11.81
N SER A 71 -6.26 -12.93 -10.72
CA SER A 71 -6.60 -13.40 -9.37
C SER A 71 -6.86 -12.19 -8.49
N ARG A 72 -8.05 -12.07 -7.92
CA ARG A 72 -8.42 -10.98 -7.04
C ARG A 72 -8.89 -11.50 -5.70
N HIS A 73 -8.28 -11.03 -4.64
CA HIS A 73 -8.66 -11.39 -3.29
C HIS A 73 -8.62 -10.19 -2.35
N ARG A 74 -9.52 -10.23 -1.38
CA ARG A 74 -9.63 -9.23 -0.32
C ARG A 74 -9.40 -9.90 1.02
N GLN A 75 -8.55 -9.30 1.84
CA GLN A 75 -8.25 -9.83 3.16
C GLN A 75 -8.09 -8.72 4.19
N LYS A 76 -8.31 -9.08 5.45
CA LYS A 76 -7.99 -8.22 6.59
C LYS A 76 -6.57 -8.53 7.06
N GLU A 77 -5.79 -7.49 7.26
CA GLU A 77 -4.43 -7.57 7.79
C GLU A 77 -4.31 -6.81 9.11
N THR A 78 -3.32 -7.15 9.90
CA THR A 78 -2.98 -6.45 11.14
C THR A 78 -1.54 -5.95 11.01
N GLY A 79 -1.37 -4.66 11.19
CA GLY A 79 -0.06 -4.01 11.27
C GLY A 79 0.29 -3.64 12.70
N GLU A 80 1.58 -3.46 12.95
CA GLU A 80 2.13 -3.01 14.21
C GLU A 80 3.11 -1.87 13.93
N ASP A 81 2.92 -0.73 14.62
CA ASP A 81 3.79 0.42 14.46
C ASP A 81 4.36 0.90 15.79
N TYR A 82 5.65 1.19 15.77
CA TYR A 82 6.40 1.71 16.91
C TYR A 82 6.74 3.17 16.65
N ILE A 83 6.03 4.10 17.33
CA ILE A 83 6.32 5.52 17.21
C ILE A 83 7.19 5.97 18.37
N TYR A 84 8.40 6.37 18.07
CA TYR A 84 9.31 7.00 19.02
C TYR A 84 9.16 8.52 18.92
N LEU A 85 8.17 9.09 19.64
CA LEU A 85 7.92 10.54 19.64
C LEU A 85 9.00 11.35 20.36
N GLU A 86 9.74 10.78 21.32
CA GLU A 86 10.85 11.44 22.03
C GLU A 86 11.91 10.44 22.46
N LYS A 87 13.14 10.91 22.52
CA LYS A 87 14.38 10.15 22.75
C LYS A 87 14.39 9.25 24.00
N TYR A 88 13.45 9.40 24.94
CA TYR A 88 13.45 8.71 26.25
C TYR A 88 12.07 8.35 26.80
N LYS A 89 10.99 8.54 26.06
CA LYS A 89 9.65 8.11 26.51
C LYS A 89 9.20 6.88 25.74
N PRO A 90 8.86 5.79 26.43
CA PRO A 90 8.23 4.66 25.75
C PRO A 90 6.90 5.13 25.17
N VAL A 91 6.74 5.01 23.90
CA VAL A 91 5.50 5.32 23.17
C VAL A 91 4.65 4.05 23.15
N PRO A 92 3.33 4.14 23.33
CA PRO A 92 2.49 2.97 23.22
C PRO A 92 2.63 2.34 21.85
N ASN A 93 2.72 1.02 21.80
CA ASN A 93 2.62 0.26 20.57
C ASN A 93 1.23 0.49 19.99
N TYR A 94 1.16 0.73 18.70
CA TYR A 94 -0.08 0.83 17.96
C TYR A 94 -0.27 -0.46 17.18
N TYR A 95 -1.43 -1.08 17.36
CA TYR A 95 -1.90 -2.15 16.49
C TYR A 95 -3.04 -1.60 15.64
N TYR A 96 -3.05 -1.92 14.38
CA TYR A 96 -4.11 -1.49 13.49
C TYR A 96 -4.52 -2.61 12.55
N ASP A 97 -5.83 -2.77 12.42
CA ASP A 97 -6.43 -3.66 11.44
C ASP A 97 -6.84 -2.85 10.22
N TYR A 98 -6.58 -3.38 9.04
CA TYR A 98 -6.91 -2.76 7.77
C TYR A 98 -7.28 -3.81 6.73
N GLU A 99 -7.98 -3.39 5.70
CA GLU A 99 -8.34 -4.25 4.57
C GLU A 99 -7.39 -4.01 3.41
N VAL A 100 -7.03 -5.08 2.72
CA VAL A 100 -6.23 -5.06 1.49
C VAL A 100 -7.02 -5.75 0.38
N ASP A 101 -7.08 -5.14 -0.80
CA ASP A 101 -7.59 -5.75 -2.04
C ASP A 101 -6.43 -5.87 -3.01
N ILE A 102 -6.08 -7.11 -3.36
CA ILE A 102 -4.94 -7.42 -4.21
C ILE A 102 -5.50 -8.05 -5.50
N THR A 103 -5.24 -7.38 -6.61
CA THR A 103 -5.52 -7.88 -7.96
C THR A 103 -4.22 -8.20 -8.65
N LYS A 104 -3.96 -9.47 -8.87
CA LYS A 104 -2.77 -9.96 -9.59
C LYS A 104 -3.17 -10.48 -10.96
N CYS A 105 -2.51 -9.99 -12.00
CA CYS A 105 -2.71 -10.40 -13.38
C CYS A 105 -1.45 -11.12 -13.85
N THR A 106 -1.57 -12.42 -14.07
CA THR A 106 -0.44 -13.29 -14.45
C THR A 106 -0.52 -13.63 -15.93
N PRO A 107 0.52 -13.35 -16.74
CA PRO A 107 0.53 -13.64 -18.15
C PRO A 107 0.77 -15.13 -18.42
N ASN A 108 0.24 -15.62 -19.54
CA ASN A 108 0.53 -16.96 -20.06
C ASN A 108 1.87 -17.05 -20.80
N TYR A 109 2.60 -15.95 -20.85
CA TYR A 109 3.91 -15.81 -21.49
C TYR A 109 4.91 -15.16 -20.51
N PRO A 110 6.19 -15.54 -20.48
CA PRO A 110 7.15 -15.03 -19.49
C PRO A 110 7.59 -13.60 -19.78
N ILE A 111 6.77 -12.61 -19.45
CA ILE A 111 7.08 -11.19 -19.60
C ILE A 111 7.11 -10.50 -18.21
N PHE A 112 5.99 -10.01 -17.75
CA PHE A 112 5.84 -9.35 -16.45
C PHE A 112 4.45 -9.65 -15.86
N ASP A 113 4.40 -9.84 -14.57
CA ASP A 113 3.13 -9.82 -13.84
C ASP A 113 2.67 -8.39 -13.62
N VAL A 114 1.35 -8.17 -13.51
CA VAL A 114 0.77 -6.89 -13.09
C VAL A 114 0.07 -7.10 -11.75
N GLU A 115 0.31 -6.19 -10.82
CA GLU A 115 -0.35 -6.23 -9.52
C GLU A 115 -0.93 -4.85 -9.19
N ILE A 116 -2.20 -4.80 -8.80
CA ILE A 116 -2.88 -3.61 -8.32
C ILE A 116 -3.23 -3.87 -6.86
N ASN A 117 -2.64 -3.06 -5.98
CA ASN A 117 -2.85 -3.14 -4.55
C ASN A 117 -3.60 -1.93 -4.04
N PHE A 118 -4.70 -2.20 -3.32
CA PHE A 118 -5.40 -1.21 -2.51
C PHE A 118 -5.22 -1.56 -1.05
N SER A 119 -4.89 -0.58 -0.25
CA SER A 119 -4.90 -0.74 1.19
C SER A 119 -5.51 0.48 1.86
N ASN A 120 -6.21 0.22 2.96
CA ASN A 120 -6.77 1.25 3.82
C ASN A 120 -5.82 1.50 5.00
N ILE A 121 -4.52 1.68 4.70
CA ILE A 121 -3.47 1.92 5.69
C ILE A 121 -3.41 3.40 6.05
N TYR A 122 -3.18 3.66 7.34
CA TYR A 122 -2.85 4.97 7.87
C TYR A 122 -1.36 5.12 8.08
N MET A 123 -0.75 6.18 7.56
CA MET A 123 0.51 6.65 8.09
C MET A 123 0.24 7.67 9.19
N MET A 124 0.68 7.36 10.41
CA MET A 124 0.66 8.32 11.51
C MET A 124 1.84 9.29 11.33
N PHE A 125 1.55 10.50 10.91
CA PHE A 125 2.48 11.61 11.02
C PHE A 125 1.87 12.70 11.89
N GLU A 126 2.58 12.98 13.01
CA GLU A 126 2.46 14.12 13.90
C GLU A 126 1.25 14.27 14.82
N GLU A 127 1.49 15.01 15.93
CA GLU A 127 0.75 15.10 17.18
C GLU A 127 -0.71 15.57 17.08
N GLU A 128 -1.24 15.98 15.93
CA GLU A 128 -2.55 16.63 15.84
C GLU A 128 -3.49 16.19 14.71
N GLY A 129 -3.27 15.07 14.09
CA GLY A 129 -4.24 14.63 13.08
C GLY A 129 -3.90 13.32 12.42
N MET A 130 -4.65 12.28 12.75
CA MET A 130 -4.61 11.06 11.97
C MET A 130 -5.28 11.33 10.62
N GLY A 131 -4.47 11.55 9.58
CA GLY A 131 -4.93 11.55 8.21
C GLY A 131 -5.10 10.11 7.72
N VAL A 132 -6.18 9.81 7.02
CA VAL A 132 -6.33 8.58 6.25
C VAL A 132 -5.59 8.77 4.95
N GLU A 133 -4.44 8.11 4.78
CA GLU A 133 -3.85 8.00 3.47
C GLU A 133 -4.29 6.68 2.85
N LYS A 134 -5.00 6.75 1.74
CA LYS A 134 -5.35 5.60 0.93
C LYS A 134 -4.18 5.35 0.00
N GLN A 135 -3.66 4.14 0.04
CA GLN A 135 -2.59 3.75 -0.85
C GLN A 135 -3.14 2.81 -1.91
N ALA A 136 -2.91 3.17 -3.16
CA ALA A 136 -3.06 2.26 -4.27
C ALA A 136 -1.82 2.35 -5.15
N SER A 137 -1.37 1.22 -5.60
CA SER A 137 -0.19 1.11 -6.44
C SER A 137 -0.41 0.09 -7.55
N LEU A 138 0.11 0.40 -8.71
CA LEU A 138 0.16 -0.48 -9.87
C LEU A 138 1.62 -0.90 -10.06
N TYR A 139 1.87 -2.19 -10.02
CA TYR A 139 3.20 -2.77 -10.19
C TYR A 139 3.25 -3.63 -11.45
N ALA A 140 4.21 -3.37 -12.31
CA ALA A 140 4.65 -4.29 -13.35
C ALA A 140 6.14 -4.09 -13.56
N VAL A 141 6.98 -4.70 -12.71
CA VAL A 141 8.42 -4.43 -12.71
C VAL A 141 8.70 -2.91 -12.59
N GLY A 142 8.04 -2.29 -11.61
CA GLY A 142 8.06 -0.85 -11.32
C GLY A 142 6.71 -0.39 -10.79
N ALA A 143 6.71 0.51 -9.83
CA ALA A 143 5.51 0.98 -9.19
C ALA A 143 5.06 2.32 -9.76
N ALA A 144 3.77 2.46 -10.05
CA ALA A 144 3.13 3.75 -10.32
C ALA A 144 2.05 4.01 -9.27
N ARG A 145 1.90 5.26 -8.87
CA ARG A 145 0.78 5.66 -8.03
C ARG A 145 -0.52 5.52 -8.82
N PHE A 146 -1.49 4.88 -8.21
CA PHE A 146 -2.78 4.63 -8.83
C PHE A 146 -3.75 5.80 -8.55
N PRO A 147 -4.47 6.34 -9.56
CA PRO A 147 -5.46 7.39 -9.36
C PRO A 147 -6.71 6.83 -8.68
N PHE A 148 -7.20 7.51 -7.63
CA PHE A 148 -8.44 7.15 -6.98
C PHE A 148 -9.64 7.88 -7.58
N PHE A 149 -10.77 7.21 -7.63
CA PHE A 149 -12.02 7.83 -8.01
C PHE A 149 -12.40 8.95 -7.00
N GLY A 150 -12.65 10.16 -7.50
CA GLY A 150 -13.02 11.32 -6.70
C GLY A 150 -11.86 12.07 -6.03
N GLU A 151 -10.60 11.71 -6.33
CA GLU A 151 -9.46 12.58 -6.05
C GLU A 151 -9.36 13.72 -7.06
N ASP A 152 -8.62 14.76 -6.67
CA ASP A 152 -8.19 15.78 -7.63
C ASP A 152 -7.14 15.18 -8.58
N HIS A 153 -7.56 14.92 -9.82
CA HIS A 153 -6.72 14.34 -10.85
C HIS A 153 -5.79 15.35 -11.54
N SER A 154 -5.72 16.60 -11.05
CA SER A 154 -4.86 17.64 -11.63
C SER A 154 -3.36 17.26 -11.65
N ASN A 155 -2.96 16.31 -10.81
CA ASN A 155 -1.59 15.80 -10.74
C ASN A 155 -1.31 14.62 -11.70
N TYR A 156 -2.33 14.14 -12.41
CA TYR A 156 -2.20 13.05 -13.36
C TYR A 156 -2.27 13.57 -14.80
N ASP A 157 -1.51 12.93 -15.68
CA ASP A 157 -1.63 13.14 -17.13
C ASP A 157 -2.81 12.31 -17.63
N VAL A 158 -3.95 12.96 -17.91
CA VAL A 158 -5.19 12.31 -18.33
C VAL A 158 -5.48 12.71 -19.77
N ALA A 159 -5.57 11.71 -20.65
CA ALA A 159 -5.99 11.92 -22.02
C ALA A 159 -7.51 11.74 -22.15
N ASP A 160 -8.21 12.68 -22.76
CA ASP A 160 -9.65 12.57 -23.03
C ASP A 160 -9.98 11.31 -23.83
N SER A 161 -9.09 10.94 -24.75
CA SER A 161 -9.18 9.69 -25.52
C SER A 161 -7.82 9.19 -25.97
N LEU A 162 -7.70 7.86 -26.09
CA LEU A 162 -6.54 7.17 -26.63
C LEU A 162 -7.01 6.10 -27.63
N GLU A 163 -6.46 6.13 -28.86
CA GLU A 163 -6.71 5.10 -29.86
C GLU A 163 -5.71 3.94 -29.69
N ILE A 164 -6.24 2.72 -29.51
CA ILE A 164 -5.44 1.49 -29.43
C ILE A 164 -6.08 0.46 -30.35
N ASN A 165 -5.32 -0.04 -31.32
CA ASN A 165 -5.76 -1.06 -32.28
C ASN A 165 -7.08 -0.71 -33.02
N GLY A 166 -7.35 0.59 -33.27
CA GLY A 166 -8.56 1.08 -33.96
C GLY A 166 -9.76 1.29 -33.03
N HIS A 167 -9.61 1.08 -31.72
CA HIS A 167 -10.63 1.36 -30.70
C HIS A 167 -10.25 2.61 -29.89
N TYR A 168 -11.26 3.43 -29.54
CA TYR A 168 -11.07 4.63 -28.73
C TYR A 168 -11.47 4.35 -27.29
N TYR A 169 -10.54 4.63 -26.36
CA TYR A 169 -10.72 4.54 -24.91
C TYR A 169 -10.70 5.95 -24.32
N HIS A 170 -11.62 6.23 -23.41
CA HIS A 170 -11.79 7.56 -22.82
C HIS A 170 -11.26 7.60 -21.38
N ASP A 171 -10.99 8.82 -20.90
CA ASP A 171 -10.54 9.10 -19.52
C ASP A 171 -9.30 8.24 -19.16
N VAL A 172 -8.30 8.28 -20.02
CA VAL A 172 -7.12 7.42 -19.91
C VAL A 172 -6.03 8.12 -19.08
N PHE A 173 -5.73 7.55 -17.94
CA PHE A 173 -4.61 7.94 -17.10
C PHE A 173 -3.30 7.43 -17.68
N LYS A 174 -2.33 8.33 -17.85
CA LYS A 174 -0.96 7.99 -18.16
C LYS A 174 -0.12 8.09 -16.90
N LEU A 175 0.22 6.95 -16.35
CA LEU A 175 0.91 6.81 -15.08
C LEU A 175 2.40 6.55 -15.34
N LYS A 176 3.25 7.39 -14.79
CA LYS A 176 4.70 7.14 -14.79
C LYS A 176 5.08 6.35 -13.56
N ALA A 177 5.93 5.37 -13.75
CA ALA A 177 6.48 4.63 -12.64
C ALA A 177 7.54 5.46 -11.91
N ASP A 178 7.48 5.44 -10.58
CA ASP A 178 8.49 6.03 -9.70
C ASP A 178 9.55 4.97 -9.38
N TYR A 179 10.80 5.24 -9.74
CA TYR A 179 11.90 4.31 -9.50
C TYR A 179 12.89 4.87 -8.50
N TYR A 180 13.14 4.06 -7.48
CA TYR A 180 14.26 4.26 -6.59
C TYR A 180 15.28 3.14 -6.82
N ASN A 181 16.50 3.48 -7.21
CA ASN A 181 17.64 2.57 -7.34
C ASN A 181 17.48 1.42 -8.36
N ILE A 182 17.30 1.76 -9.64
CA ILE A 182 17.33 0.77 -10.72
C ILE A 182 18.78 0.37 -10.99
N GLU A 183 19.04 -0.94 -11.02
CA GLU A 183 20.31 -1.47 -11.49
C GLU A 183 20.47 -1.21 -13.00
N GLU A 184 21.69 -0.85 -13.42
CA GLU A 184 21.99 -0.59 -14.82
C GLU A 184 21.69 -1.83 -15.69
N GLY A 185 20.91 -1.65 -16.75
CA GLY A 185 20.51 -2.73 -17.65
C GLY A 185 19.22 -3.47 -17.28
N PHE A 186 18.58 -3.12 -16.18
CA PHE A 186 17.30 -3.72 -15.82
C PHE A 186 16.16 -3.14 -16.67
N ILE A 187 15.36 -4.01 -17.29
CA ILE A 187 14.17 -3.62 -18.08
C ILE A 187 12.97 -3.52 -17.14
N TYR A 188 12.28 -2.38 -17.16
CA TYR A 188 11.17 -2.08 -16.27
C TYR A 188 10.04 -1.38 -17.02
N ALA A 189 8.83 -1.41 -16.47
CA ALA A 189 7.71 -0.66 -17.01
C ALA A 189 7.87 0.83 -16.65
N GLU A 190 8.01 1.68 -17.65
CA GLU A 190 8.22 3.13 -17.50
C GLU A 190 6.91 3.90 -17.44
N THR A 191 5.93 3.46 -18.23
CA THR A 191 4.64 4.12 -18.35
C THR A 191 3.52 3.10 -18.45
N TYR A 192 2.44 3.38 -17.72
CA TYR A 192 1.19 2.64 -17.82
C TYR A 192 0.08 3.52 -18.35
N TYR A 193 -0.82 2.92 -19.12
CA TYR A 193 -2.08 3.52 -19.54
C TYR A 193 -3.23 2.75 -18.90
N TYR A 194 -4.10 3.44 -18.21
CA TYR A 194 -5.17 2.84 -17.43
C TYR A 194 -6.46 3.65 -17.53
N ASN A 195 -7.61 2.98 -17.55
CA ASN A 195 -8.88 3.62 -17.27
C ASN A 195 -9.76 2.75 -16.36
N TYR A 196 -10.81 3.34 -15.80
CA TYR A 196 -11.67 2.62 -14.84
C TYR A 196 -12.63 1.61 -15.50
N GLU A 197 -12.84 1.70 -16.82
CA GLU A 197 -13.74 0.82 -17.55
C GLU A 197 -13.09 -0.51 -17.92
N LYS A 198 -11.89 -0.48 -18.46
CA LYS A 198 -11.17 -1.65 -19.00
C LYS A 198 -9.97 -2.07 -18.13
N GLY A 199 -9.50 -1.17 -17.28
CA GLY A 199 -8.30 -1.41 -16.49
C GLY A 199 -7.03 -1.01 -17.23
N LEU A 200 -6.05 -1.91 -17.29
CA LEU A 200 -4.76 -1.69 -17.94
C LEU A 200 -4.92 -1.70 -19.48
N LEU A 201 -4.68 -0.55 -20.07
CA LEU A 201 -4.76 -0.35 -21.53
C LEU A 201 -3.41 -0.45 -22.23
N GLY A 202 -2.31 -0.21 -21.52
CA GLY A 202 -0.99 -0.28 -22.13
C GLY A 202 0.14 -0.22 -21.11
N VAL A 203 1.27 -0.80 -21.51
CA VAL A 203 2.54 -0.75 -20.78
C VAL A 203 3.64 -0.41 -21.75
N ILE A 204 4.45 0.60 -21.44
CA ILE A 204 5.68 0.94 -22.17
C ILE A 204 6.85 0.60 -21.25
N MET A 205 7.75 -0.24 -21.76
CA MET A 205 8.95 -0.67 -21.06
C MET A 205 10.12 0.30 -21.33
N SER A 206 11.09 0.34 -20.43
CA SER A 206 12.30 1.20 -20.54
C SER A 206 13.18 0.90 -21.75
N ASN A 207 13.09 -0.30 -22.32
CA ASN A 207 13.76 -0.67 -23.58
C ASN A 207 12.97 -0.30 -24.84
N GLY A 208 11.79 0.34 -24.67
CA GLY A 208 10.92 0.79 -25.76
C GLY A 208 9.89 -0.25 -26.23
N GLU A 209 9.88 -1.45 -25.67
CA GLU A 209 8.82 -2.42 -25.93
C GLU A 209 7.47 -1.88 -25.43
N LYS A 210 6.39 -2.18 -26.18
CA LYS A 210 5.04 -1.72 -25.86
C LYS A 210 4.06 -2.87 -25.96
N TYR A 211 3.16 -2.91 -24.98
CA TYR A 211 2.08 -3.88 -24.86
C TYR A 211 0.77 -3.11 -24.76
N TRP A 212 -0.17 -3.39 -25.66
CA TRP A 212 -1.44 -2.70 -25.75
C TRP A 212 -2.60 -3.64 -25.53
N TYR A 213 -3.62 -3.15 -24.86
CA TYR A 213 -4.88 -3.86 -24.68
C TYR A 213 -5.43 -4.34 -26.02
N TYR A 214 -5.95 -5.58 -26.06
CA TYR A 214 -6.44 -6.21 -27.27
C TYR A 214 -7.85 -6.74 -27.06
N GLU A 215 -8.78 -6.26 -27.87
CA GLU A 215 -10.12 -6.79 -28.06
C GLU A 215 -10.20 -7.41 -29.47
N GLU A 216 -10.93 -8.56 -29.58
CA GLU A 216 -11.22 -9.20 -30.89
C GLU A 216 -12.23 -8.40 -31.67
#